data_1ddc7daf20fee2705c6735cb60fad4d7
#
_entry.id   1ddc7daf20fee2705c6735cb60fad4d7
#
_cell.length_a   1.000
_cell.length_b   1.000
_cell.length_c   1.000
_cell.angle_alpha   90.00
_cell.angle_beta   90.00
_cell.angle_gamma   90.00
#
_symmetry.space_group_name_H-M   'P 1'
#
loop_
_entity.id
_entity.type
_entity.pdbx_description
1 polymer ?
#
loop_
_entity_poly.entity_id
_entity_poly.type
_entity_poly.pdbx_seq_one_letter_code
_entity_poly.pdbx_strand_id
1 'polypeptide(L)' 'MIIPHTSLREDILRAVVEEFVSREGTDYGFEASLDAKISSVVKQLESGKAVVVFDVESETCDIVSVGSARYKQLVSQGD' A
#
# COMPACT_ATOMS: atom_id res chain seq x y z
N MET A 1 -1.54 -5.13 -11.31
CA MET A 1 -3.01 -5.30 -11.15
C MET A 1 -3.44 -4.72 -9.82
N ILE A 2 -4.40 -3.83 -9.87
CA ILE A 2 -4.94 -3.22 -8.66
C ILE A 2 -5.99 -4.13 -8.07
N ILE A 3 -5.86 -4.43 -6.79
CA ILE A 3 -6.85 -5.26 -6.10
C ILE A 3 -7.36 -4.51 -4.88
N PRO A 4 -8.62 -4.72 -4.51
CA PRO A 4 -9.14 -4.05 -3.32
C PRO A 4 -8.50 -4.62 -2.08
N HIS A 5 -8.20 -3.75 -1.13
CA HIS A 5 -7.57 -4.20 0.10
C HIS A 5 -8.47 -5.17 0.87
N THR A 6 -9.77 -5.07 0.66
CA THR A 6 -10.72 -5.96 1.31
C THR A 6 -10.67 -7.39 0.77
N SER A 7 -10.02 -7.60 -0.36
CA SER A 7 -9.83 -8.94 -0.90
C SER A 7 -8.74 -9.71 -0.17
N LEU A 8 -7.94 -9.03 0.62
CA LEU A 8 -6.87 -9.66 1.37
C LEU A 8 -7.34 -9.98 2.78
N ARG A 9 -6.88 -11.10 3.29
CA ARG A 9 -7.12 -11.42 4.69
C ARG A 9 -6.41 -10.39 5.55
N GLU A 10 -6.92 -10.19 6.72
CA GLU A 10 -6.41 -9.16 7.61
C GLU A 10 -4.92 -9.35 7.92
N ASP A 11 -4.50 -10.58 8.16
CA ASP A 11 -3.10 -10.87 8.44
C ASP A 11 -2.22 -10.63 7.21
N ILE A 12 -2.71 -10.97 6.04
CA ILE A 12 -1.97 -10.73 4.80
C ILE A 12 -1.87 -9.24 4.52
N LEU A 13 -2.96 -8.53 4.69
CA LEU A 13 -2.96 -7.08 4.47
C LEU A 13 -1.98 -6.39 5.42
N ARG A 14 -1.99 -6.79 6.68
CA ARG A 14 -1.06 -6.23 7.65
C ARG A 14 0.39 -6.49 7.24
N ALA A 15 0.67 -7.68 6.74
CA ALA A 15 2.02 -8.03 6.31
C ALA A 15 2.47 -7.16 5.13
N VAL A 16 1.57 -6.91 4.18
CA VAL A 16 1.86 -6.07 3.04
C VAL A 16 2.14 -4.64 3.48
N VAL A 17 1.30 -4.11 4.36
CA VAL A 17 1.46 -2.76 4.86
C VAL A 17 2.75 -2.63 5.66
N GLU A 18 3.05 -3.62 6.48
CA GLU A 18 4.25 -3.61 7.30
C GLU A 18 5.51 -3.60 6.42
N GLU A 19 5.50 -4.40 5.37
CA GLU A 19 6.61 -4.43 4.45
C GLU A 19 6.76 -3.10 3.71
N PHE A 20 5.66 -2.50 3.32
CA PHE A 20 5.66 -1.21 2.68
C PHE A 20 6.28 -0.14 3.58
N VAL A 21 5.84 -0.09 4.84
CA VAL A 21 6.33 0.87 5.80
C VAL A 21 7.83 0.68 6.05
N SER A 22 8.25 -0.58 6.17
CA SER A 22 9.67 -0.89 6.39
C SER A 22 10.53 -0.48 5.22
N ARG A 23 10.04 -0.71 4.02
CA ARG A 23 10.79 -0.40 2.82
C ARG A 23 10.93 1.09 2.60
N GLU A 24 9.87 1.84 2.91
CA GLU A 24 9.91 3.28 2.75
C GLU A 24 10.96 3.90 3.65
N GLY A 25 11.15 3.32 4.80
CA GLY A 25 12.23 3.72 5.70
C GLY A 25 12.20 5.16 6.10
N THR A 26 11.09 5.79 5.98
CA THR A 26 11.03 7.20 6.20
C THR A 26 10.84 7.49 7.65
N ASP A 27 11.64 8.36 8.12
CA ASP A 27 11.52 8.86 9.45
C ASP A 27 10.55 9.97 9.44
N TYR A 28 9.32 9.64 9.43
CA TYR A 28 8.35 10.66 9.49
C TYR A 28 8.32 11.25 10.85
N GLY A 29 9.04 11.47 11.52
CA GLY A 29 8.93 11.87 12.81
C GLY A 29 9.28 10.75 13.69
N PHE A 30 10.16 10.91 14.40
CA PHE A 30 10.77 10.00 15.23
C PHE A 30 9.84 9.43 16.24
N GLU A 31 8.69 10.00 16.38
CA GLU A 31 7.78 9.59 17.42
C GLU A 31 6.81 8.50 16.97
N ALA A 32 6.69 8.30 15.69
CA ALA A 32 5.70 7.37 15.18
C ALA A 32 6.18 5.94 15.34
N SER A 33 5.43 5.14 16.06
CA SER A 33 5.70 3.72 16.17
C SER A 33 5.33 3.01 14.88
N LEU A 34 5.81 1.78 14.74
CA LEU A 34 5.46 0.98 13.57
C LEU A 34 3.95 0.79 13.47
N ASP A 35 3.30 0.54 14.60
CA ASP A 35 1.85 0.37 14.59
C ASP A 35 1.12 1.63 14.15
N ALA A 36 1.61 2.80 14.52
CA ALA A 36 1.00 4.04 14.09
C ALA A 36 1.13 4.23 12.60
N LYS A 37 2.28 3.87 12.04
CA LYS A 37 2.50 3.97 10.61
C LYS A 37 1.61 3.00 9.85
N ILE A 38 1.48 1.79 10.36
CA ILE A 38 0.61 0.79 9.73
C ILE A 38 -0.83 1.27 9.75
N SER A 39 -1.29 1.79 10.88
CA SER A 39 -2.65 2.32 10.98
C SER A 39 -2.89 3.46 10.00
N SER A 40 -1.91 4.32 9.83
CA SER A 40 -2.03 5.43 8.90
C SER A 40 -2.23 4.94 7.47
N VAL A 41 -1.43 3.94 7.06
CA VAL A 41 -1.54 3.38 5.71
C VAL A 41 -2.87 2.67 5.53
N VAL A 42 -3.31 1.91 6.53
CA VAL A 42 -4.59 1.22 6.46
C VAL A 42 -5.73 2.23 6.28
N LYS A 43 -5.67 3.36 6.97
CA LYS A 43 -6.67 4.40 6.81
C LYS A 43 -6.68 4.96 5.40
N GLN A 44 -5.52 5.10 4.80
CA GLN A 44 -5.43 5.58 3.42
C GLN A 44 -6.06 4.57 2.47
N LEU A 45 -5.87 3.29 2.72
CA LEU A 45 -6.50 2.25 1.91
C LEU A 45 -8.01 2.30 2.06
N GLU A 46 -8.49 2.45 3.28
CA GLU A 46 -9.93 2.49 3.55
C GLU A 46 -10.59 3.73 2.95
N SER A 47 -9.87 4.84 2.93
CA SER A 47 -10.43 6.08 2.40
C SER A 47 -10.24 6.21 0.89
N GLY A 48 -9.59 5.25 0.25
CA GLY A 48 -9.38 5.30 -1.19
C GLY A 48 -8.21 6.14 -1.62
N LYS A 49 -7.36 6.57 -0.70
CA LYS A 49 -6.20 7.39 -1.04
C LYS A 49 -5.00 6.54 -1.44
N ALA A 50 -5.07 5.26 -1.22
CA ALA A 50 -4.04 4.32 -1.63
C ALA A 50 -4.69 3.02 -2.04
N VAL A 51 -4.00 2.25 -2.85
CA VAL A 51 -4.51 0.97 -3.35
C VAL A 51 -3.45 -0.09 -3.24
N VAL A 52 -3.88 -1.34 -3.20
CA VAL A 52 -2.99 -2.48 -3.21
C VAL A 52 -2.78 -2.92 -4.65
N VAL A 53 -1.53 -3.13 -5.03
CA VAL A 53 -1.18 -3.55 -6.38
C VAL A 53 -0.47 -4.90 -6.30
N PHE A 54 -0.93 -5.85 -7.08
CA PHE A 54 -0.29 -7.15 -7.18
C PHE A 54 0.54 -7.20 -8.45
N ASP A 55 1.80 -7.55 -8.31
CA ASP A 55 2.70 -7.72 -9.44
C ASP A 55 2.77 -9.20 -9.79
N VAL A 56 2.24 -9.54 -10.96
CA VAL A 56 2.18 -10.92 -11.39
C VAL A 56 3.56 -11.50 -11.66
N GLU A 57 4.46 -10.67 -12.16
CA GLU A 57 5.79 -11.15 -12.50
C GLU A 57 6.61 -11.54 -11.27
N SER A 58 6.57 -10.73 -10.24
CA SER A 58 7.31 -11.02 -9.02
C SER A 58 6.46 -11.70 -7.97
N GLU A 59 5.15 -11.82 -8.23
CA GLU A 59 4.21 -12.42 -7.30
C GLU A 59 4.25 -11.72 -5.93
N THR A 60 4.33 -10.41 -5.97
CA THR A 60 4.37 -9.61 -4.74
C THR A 60 3.28 -8.58 -4.73
N CYS A 61 2.92 -8.17 -3.52
CA CYS A 61 1.95 -7.10 -3.34
C CYS A 61 2.67 -5.83 -2.92
N ASP A 62 2.12 -4.69 -3.33
CA ASP A 62 2.68 -3.42 -2.95
C ASP A 62 1.53 -2.44 -2.71
N ILE A 63 1.86 -1.28 -2.18
CA ILE A 63 0.87 -0.24 -1.92
C ILE A 63 1.28 1.00 -2.70
N VAL A 64 0.33 1.58 -3.42
CA VAL A 64 0.58 2.73 -4.26
C VAL A 64 -0.40 3.82 -3.91
N SER A 65 0.11 5.02 -3.74
CA SER A 65 -0.72 6.19 -3.46
C SER A 65 -1.47 6.59 -4.73
N VAL A 66 -2.75 6.90 -4.56
CA VAL A 66 -3.59 7.30 -5.69
C VAL A 66 -3.08 8.58 -6.35
N GLY A 67 -2.43 9.44 -5.59
CA GLY A 67 -1.91 10.68 -6.15
C GLY A 67 -0.54 10.54 -6.80
N SER A 68 0.04 9.36 -6.81
CA SER A 68 1.38 9.18 -7.34
C SER A 68 1.39 8.98 -8.85
N ALA A 69 2.52 9.26 -9.47
CA ALA A 69 2.68 9.02 -10.90
C ALA A 69 2.56 7.54 -11.22
N ARG A 70 3.02 6.70 -10.32
CA ARG A 70 2.94 5.24 -10.52
C ARG A 70 1.49 4.79 -10.66
N TYR A 71 0.62 5.33 -9.81
CA TYR A 71 -0.79 4.99 -9.89
C TYR A 71 -1.38 5.43 -11.24
N LYS A 72 -1.04 6.62 -11.68
CA LYS A 72 -1.53 7.13 -12.96
C LYS A 72 -1.08 6.25 -14.11
N GLN A 73 0.15 5.76 -14.07
CA GLN A 73 0.64 4.86 -15.09
C GLN A 73 -0.12 3.55 -15.10
N LEU A 74 -0.41 3.02 -13.92
CA LEU A 74 -1.14 1.76 -13.82
C LEU A 74 -2.54 1.88 -14.40
N VAL A 75 -3.21 2.96 -14.09
CA VAL A 75 -4.57 3.19 -14.59
C VAL A 75 -4.56 3.43 -16.08
N SER A 76 -3.59 4.18 -16.59
CA SER A 76 -3.49 4.46 -18.02
C SER A 76 -3.23 3.20 -18.81
N GLN A 77 -2.42 2.29 -18.28
CA GLN A 77 -2.12 1.06 -18.99
C GLN A 77 -3.27 0.08 -18.98
N GLY A 78 -4.19 0.26 -18.07
CA GLY A 78 -5.32 -0.64 -17.93
C GLY A 78 -6.37 -0.50 -18.99
N ASP A 79 -6.23 0.49 -19.82
CA ASP A 79 -7.20 0.67 -20.89
C ASP A 79 -6.84 -0.16 -22.12
#